data_ed3de3ad944e810dfdcbf40a3dd5b6bc
#
_entry.id   ed3de3ad944e810dfdcbf40a3dd5b6bc
#
_cell.length_a   1.000
_cell.length_b   1.000
_cell.length_c   1.000
_cell.angle_alpha   90.00
_cell.angle_beta   90.00
_cell.angle_gamma   90.00
#
_symmetry.space_group_name_H-M   'P 1'
#
loop_
_entity.id
_entity.type
_entity.pdbx_description
1 polymer ?
#
loop_
_entity_poly.entity_id
_entity_poly.type
_entity_poly.pdbx_seq_one_letter_code
_entity_poly.pdbx_strand_id
1 'polypeptide(L)'
;MDNPHHNQRRRIKMPKGYLVANIRVQDKEKFTTFSGMAGPVIEAHGGKILAKGPNAERHEGELKGTVMMIEFDSLDAARKFYLSEEYQAAKAIRDKCSEADLMLIEGTV
;
A
#
# COMPACT_ATOMS: atom_id res chain seq x y z
N MET A 1 16.27 31.21 20.74
CA MET A 1 16.14 30.98 20.21
C MET A 1 15.60 30.42 20.01
N ASP A 2 15.33 30.47 20.21
CA ASP A 2 14.97 30.03 19.87
C ASP A 2 14.72 29.59 19.47
N ASN A 3 14.72 29.33 19.73
CA ASN A 3 14.58 28.80 19.22
C ASN A 3 14.05 28.36 18.64
N PRO A 4 13.86 28.34 18.83
CA PRO A 4 12.97 27.80 17.89
C PRO A 4 13.21 26.40 17.57
N HIS A 5 14.27 26.02 17.51
CA HIS A 5 14.41 24.69 17.12
C HIS A 5 14.04 23.72 18.16
N HIS A 6 13.72 24.13 19.28
CA HIS A 6 13.18 23.14 20.15
C HIS A 6 11.75 22.78 19.79
N ASN A 7 11.10 23.56 18.98
CA ASN A 7 9.86 23.11 18.38
C ASN A 7 10.07 21.87 17.55
N GLN A 8 11.22 21.74 16.98
CA GLN A 8 11.52 20.57 16.19
C GLN A 8 11.60 19.33 17.04
N ARG A 9 12.03 19.45 18.26
CA ARG A 9 12.03 18.30 19.14
C ARG A 9 10.64 17.76 19.34
N ARG A 10 9.68 18.67 19.44
CA ARG A 10 8.32 18.26 19.65
C ARG A 10 7.71 17.66 18.42
N ARG A 11 8.29 17.94 17.28
CA ARG A 11 7.82 17.35 16.05
C ARG A 11 8.60 16.08 15.78
N ILE A 12 8.46 15.14 16.67
CA ILE A 12 9.02 13.83 16.45
C ILE A 12 8.35 13.29 15.19
N LYS A 13 9.17 13.05 14.20
CA LYS A 13 8.65 12.51 12.96
C LYS A 13 8.42 11.03 13.13
N MET A 14 7.17 10.64 12.94
CA MET A 14 6.82 9.24 12.90
C MET A 14 7.00 8.78 11.46
N PRO A 15 7.80 7.76 11.22
CA PRO A 15 7.94 7.28 9.85
C PRO A 15 6.62 6.77 9.32
N LYS A 16 6.39 7.03 8.06
CA LYS A 16 5.21 6.48 7.37
C LYS A 16 5.39 5.01 7.15
N GLY A 17 4.30 4.32 6.86
CA GLY A 17 4.34 2.93 6.44
C GLY A 17 3.87 2.83 5.01
N TYR A 18 4.44 1.92 4.26
CA TYR A 18 4.10 1.78 2.85
C TYR A 18 3.75 0.34 2.53
N LEU A 19 2.73 0.20 1.69
CA LEU A 19 2.45 -1.06 1.05
C LEU A 19 2.98 -0.96 -0.37
N VAL A 20 3.81 -1.91 -0.76
CA VAL A 20 4.35 -1.97 -2.11
C VAL A 20 3.98 -3.31 -2.68
N ALA A 21 3.30 -3.30 -3.81
CA ALA A 21 2.84 -4.54 -4.42
C ALA A 21 3.09 -4.54 -5.91
N ASN A 22 3.24 -5.74 -6.44
CA ASN A 22 3.35 -5.97 -7.87
C ASN A 22 2.38 -7.10 -8.17
N ILE A 23 1.34 -6.82 -8.95
CA ILE A 23 0.20 -7.72 -9.11
C ILE A 23 0.04 -8.12 -10.56
N ARG A 24 0.03 -9.43 -10.81
CA ARG A 24 -0.16 -9.99 -12.15
C ARG A 24 -1.60 -10.53 -12.23
N VAL A 25 -2.43 -9.80 -12.97
CA VAL A 25 -3.87 -10.08 -13.05
C VAL A 25 -4.13 -11.10 -14.14
N GLN A 26 -4.85 -12.17 -13.79
CA GLN A 26 -5.21 -13.23 -14.72
C GLN A 26 -6.68 -13.15 -15.14
N ASP A 27 -7.54 -12.57 -14.29
CA ASP A 27 -8.95 -12.39 -14.57
C ASP A 27 -9.32 -10.96 -14.21
N LYS A 28 -9.49 -10.12 -15.22
CA LYS A 28 -9.71 -8.70 -15.03
C LYS A 28 -11.05 -8.40 -14.36
N GLU A 29 -12.06 -9.18 -14.65
CA GLU A 29 -13.39 -8.97 -14.08
C GLU A 29 -13.38 -9.16 -12.57
N LYS A 30 -12.79 -10.26 -12.14
CA LYS A 30 -12.68 -10.55 -10.71
C LYS A 30 -11.77 -9.55 -10.01
N PHE A 31 -10.73 -9.12 -10.72
CA PHE A 31 -9.84 -8.13 -10.14
C PHE A 31 -10.55 -6.78 -9.94
N THR A 32 -11.47 -6.44 -10.84
CA THR A 32 -12.29 -5.23 -10.67
C THR A 32 -13.14 -5.33 -9.40
N THR A 33 -13.69 -6.52 -9.13
CA THR A 33 -14.43 -6.75 -7.89
C THR A 33 -13.52 -6.55 -6.68
N PHE A 34 -12.32 -7.12 -6.72
CA PHE A 34 -11.36 -6.91 -5.65
C PHE A 34 -11.07 -5.41 -5.44
N SER A 35 -10.82 -4.68 -6.52
CA SER A 35 -10.49 -3.26 -6.42
C SER A 35 -11.64 -2.47 -5.80
N GLY A 36 -12.86 -2.80 -6.16
CA GLY A 36 -14.04 -2.15 -5.61
C GLY A 36 -14.20 -2.41 -4.12
N MET A 37 -13.75 -3.56 -3.65
CA MET A 37 -13.79 -3.88 -2.23
C MET A 37 -12.64 -3.25 -1.47
N ALA A 38 -11.45 -3.23 -2.07
CA ALA A 38 -10.24 -2.77 -1.40
C ALA A 38 -10.19 -1.25 -1.25
N GLY A 39 -10.69 -0.52 -2.23
CA GLY A 39 -10.62 0.94 -2.22
C GLY A 39 -11.17 1.58 -0.95
N PRO A 40 -12.43 1.28 -0.59
CA PRO A 40 -12.99 1.84 0.65
C PRO A 40 -12.23 1.44 1.90
N VAL A 41 -11.65 0.25 1.93
CA VAL A 41 -10.89 -0.22 3.10
C VAL A 41 -9.58 0.55 3.22
N ILE A 42 -8.91 0.80 2.07
CA ILE A 42 -7.71 1.62 2.05
C ILE A 42 -8.03 3.00 2.64
N GLU A 43 -9.09 3.60 2.17
CA GLU A 43 -9.50 4.93 2.61
C GLU A 43 -9.85 4.94 4.10
N ALA A 44 -10.57 3.93 4.56
CA ALA A 44 -10.97 3.85 5.95
C ALA A 44 -9.77 3.73 6.90
N HIS A 45 -8.66 3.22 6.41
CA HIS A 45 -7.43 3.08 7.20
C HIS A 45 -6.44 4.22 6.95
N GLY A 46 -6.89 5.29 6.29
CA GLY A 46 -6.04 6.45 6.05
C GLY A 46 -5.00 6.25 4.99
N GLY A 47 -5.18 5.25 4.15
CA GLY A 47 -4.24 4.96 3.07
C GLY A 47 -4.37 5.95 1.92
N LYS A 48 -3.24 6.28 1.33
CA LYS A 48 -3.17 7.20 0.19
C LYS A 48 -2.40 6.51 -0.92
N ILE A 49 -3.05 6.34 -2.06
CA ILE A 49 -2.39 5.71 -3.20
C ILE A 49 -1.42 6.71 -3.80
N LEU A 50 -0.14 6.37 -3.81
CA LEU A 50 0.91 7.24 -4.34
C LEU A 50 1.24 6.93 -5.78
N ALA A 51 1.18 5.66 -6.16
CA ALA A 51 1.46 5.25 -7.52
C ALA A 51 0.69 3.97 -7.80
N LYS A 52 0.20 3.86 -9.03
CA LYS A 52 -0.55 2.69 -9.46
C LYS A 52 -0.54 2.62 -10.98
N GLY A 53 -0.16 1.49 -11.51
CA GLY A 53 -0.26 1.31 -12.95
C GLY A 53 0.57 0.17 -13.47
N PRO A 54 0.25 -0.27 -14.72
CA PRO A 54 0.96 -1.37 -15.35
C PRO A 54 2.21 -0.94 -16.09
N ASN A 55 2.46 0.37 -16.21
CA ASN A 55 3.49 0.89 -17.11
C ASN A 55 4.76 1.33 -16.39
N ALA A 56 5.16 0.61 -15.35
CA ALA A 56 6.42 0.90 -14.68
C ALA A 56 7.57 0.64 -15.64
N GLU A 57 8.53 1.56 -15.66
CA GLU A 57 9.75 1.35 -16.45
C GLU A 57 10.64 0.37 -15.68
N ARG A 58 10.87 -0.79 -16.25
CA ARG A 58 11.65 -1.83 -15.58
C ARG A 58 13.03 -1.87 -16.18
N HIS A 59 13.97 -1.33 -15.44
CA HIS A 59 15.35 -1.25 -15.92
C HIS A 59 16.14 -2.50 -15.63
N GLU A 60 15.75 -3.25 -14.59
CA GLU A 60 16.45 -4.47 -14.21
C GLU A 60 15.43 -5.44 -13.62
N GLY A 61 15.72 -6.74 -13.81
CA GLY A 61 14.86 -7.79 -13.27
C GLY A 61 13.72 -8.12 -14.20
N GLU A 62 12.97 -9.16 -13.81
CA GLU A 62 11.90 -9.70 -14.66
C GLU A 62 10.53 -9.66 -14.01
N LEU A 63 10.41 -8.95 -12.92
CA LEU A 63 9.14 -8.83 -12.24
C LEU A 63 8.15 -8.09 -13.14
N LYS A 64 6.92 -8.61 -13.25
CA LYS A 64 5.90 -8.05 -14.13
C LYS A 64 4.66 -7.72 -13.33
N GLY A 65 3.76 -6.96 -13.94
CA GLY A 65 2.46 -6.70 -13.37
C GLY A 65 2.22 -5.24 -13.09
N THR A 66 1.10 -4.99 -12.42
CA THR A 66 0.72 -3.64 -12.01
C THR A 66 1.40 -3.32 -10.69
N VAL A 67 2.06 -2.16 -10.66
CA VAL A 67 2.70 -1.68 -9.43
C VAL A 67 1.68 -0.88 -8.63
N MET A 68 1.70 -1.06 -7.32
CA MET A 68 0.85 -0.31 -6.41
C MET A 68 1.69 0.15 -5.23
N MET A 69 1.59 1.44 -4.90
CA MET A 69 2.23 1.97 -3.70
C MET A 69 1.20 2.76 -2.91
N ILE A 70 1.05 2.41 -1.64
CA ILE A 70 0.09 3.06 -0.75
C ILE A 70 0.82 3.52 0.49
N GLU A 71 0.58 4.77 0.89
CA GLU A 71 1.15 5.33 2.10
C GLU A 71 0.13 5.30 3.22
N PHE A 72 0.57 4.89 4.40
CA PHE A 72 -0.21 4.96 5.64
C PHE A 72 0.55 5.79 6.66
N ASP A 73 -0.12 6.24 7.69
CA ASP A 73 0.50 7.09 8.71
C ASP A 73 1.68 6.42 9.43
N SER A 74 1.67 5.10 9.48
CA SER A 74 2.73 4.33 10.12
C SER A 74 2.74 2.92 9.57
N LEU A 75 3.82 2.20 9.84
CA LEU A 75 3.87 0.78 9.49
C LEU A 75 2.78 -0.01 10.22
N ASP A 76 2.49 0.38 11.47
CA ASP A 76 1.44 -0.28 12.24
C ASP A 76 0.08 -0.07 11.58
N ALA A 77 -0.18 1.14 11.08
CA ALA A 77 -1.43 1.41 10.38
C ALA A 77 -1.53 0.57 9.10
N ALA A 78 -0.42 0.41 8.39
CA ALA A 78 -0.39 -0.44 7.19
C ALA A 78 -0.70 -1.90 7.56
N ARG A 79 -0.15 -2.39 8.67
CA ARG A 79 -0.44 -3.74 9.14
C ARG A 79 -1.91 -3.90 9.50
N LYS A 80 -2.47 -2.92 10.19
CA LYS A 80 -3.89 -2.98 10.57
C LYS A 80 -4.78 -3.04 9.35
N PHE A 81 -4.44 -2.26 8.32
CA PHE A 81 -5.15 -2.34 7.06
C PHE A 81 -5.05 -3.75 6.47
N TYR A 82 -3.83 -4.26 6.34
CA TYR A 82 -3.61 -5.54 5.69
C TYR A 82 -4.30 -6.69 6.43
N LEU A 83 -4.27 -6.66 7.76
CA LEU A 83 -4.83 -7.73 8.58
C LEU A 83 -6.32 -7.55 8.87
N SER A 84 -6.94 -6.45 8.43
CA SER A 84 -8.35 -6.22 8.67
C SER A 84 -9.20 -7.30 8.00
N GLU A 85 -10.34 -7.61 8.60
CA GLU A 85 -11.25 -8.59 8.02
C GLU A 85 -11.70 -8.18 6.64
N GLU A 86 -11.96 -6.89 6.48
CA GLU A 86 -12.43 -6.36 5.20
C GLU A 86 -11.39 -6.55 4.10
N TYR A 87 -10.13 -6.24 4.39
CA TYR A 87 -9.11 -6.43 3.38
C TYR A 87 -8.86 -7.91 3.11
N GLN A 88 -8.87 -8.73 4.14
CA GLN A 88 -8.67 -10.17 3.95
C GLN A 88 -9.78 -10.78 3.10
N ALA A 89 -11.02 -10.28 3.23
CA ALA A 89 -12.12 -10.72 2.37
C ALA A 89 -11.86 -10.32 0.91
N ALA A 90 -11.39 -9.10 0.69
CA ALA A 90 -11.04 -8.65 -0.66
C ALA A 90 -9.88 -9.47 -1.21
N LYS A 91 -8.87 -9.71 -0.38
CA LYS A 91 -7.69 -10.49 -0.77
C LYS A 91 -8.07 -11.89 -1.23
N ALA A 92 -9.06 -12.51 -0.60
CA ALA A 92 -9.50 -13.84 -0.99
C ALA A 92 -9.95 -13.86 -2.45
N ILE A 93 -10.56 -12.79 -2.93
CA ILE A 93 -10.94 -12.66 -4.34
C ILE A 93 -9.71 -12.43 -5.20
N ARG A 94 -8.81 -11.53 -4.75
CA ARG A 94 -7.58 -11.25 -5.48
C ARG A 94 -6.74 -12.52 -5.67
N ASP A 95 -6.65 -13.34 -4.64
CA ASP A 95 -5.84 -14.57 -4.69
C ASP A 95 -6.34 -15.55 -5.74
N LYS A 96 -7.63 -15.48 -6.10
CA LYS A 96 -8.20 -16.38 -7.09
C LYS A 96 -8.04 -15.89 -8.51
N CYS A 97 -7.67 -14.63 -8.70
CA CYS A 97 -7.63 -14.02 -10.03
C CYS A 97 -6.27 -13.40 -10.36
N SER A 98 -5.30 -13.54 -9.49
CA SER A 98 -4.01 -12.91 -9.71
C SER A 98 -2.94 -13.55 -8.86
N GLU A 99 -1.69 -13.22 -9.20
CA GLU A 99 -0.54 -13.49 -8.36
C GLU A 99 0.04 -12.16 -7.94
N ALA A 100 0.50 -12.08 -6.71
CA ALA A 100 1.00 -10.82 -6.21
C ALA A 100 2.20 -11.00 -5.30
N ASP A 101 3.14 -10.07 -5.41
CA ASP A 101 4.17 -9.89 -4.42
C ASP A 101 3.82 -8.62 -3.68
N LEU A 102 3.67 -8.70 -2.38
CA LEU A 102 3.22 -7.58 -1.58
C LEU A 102 4.07 -7.49 -0.32
N MET A 103 4.52 -6.31 0.00
CA MET A 103 5.31 -6.10 1.20
C MET A 103 4.89 -4.81 1.88
N LEU A 104 5.12 -4.77 3.17
CA LEU A 104 4.98 -3.56 3.96
C LEU A 104 6.36 -3.14 4.41
N ILE A 105 6.63 -1.85 4.33
CA ILE A 105 7.94 -1.32 4.72
C ILE A 105 7.77 0.02 5.42
N GLU A 106 8.59 0.24 6.43
CA GLU A 106 8.58 1.50 7.13
C GLU A 106 9.42 2.51 6.36
N GLY A 107 8.91 3.72 6.26
CA GLY A 107 9.63 4.80 5.61
C GLY A 107 10.78 5.32 6.46
N THR A 108 11.62 6.10 5.82
CA THR A 108 12.69 6.79 6.54
C THR A 108 12.12 8.07 7.16
N VAL A 109 12.81 8.57 8.16
CA VAL A 109 12.44 9.84 8.81
C VAL A 109 13.35 10.95 8.36
#